data_be4c6f75ffe836d329ca7f9c40d83ae0
#
_entry.id   be4c6f75ffe836d329ca7f9c40d83ae0
#
_cell.length_a   1.000
_cell.length_b   1.000
_cell.length_c   1.000
_cell.angle_alpha   90.00
_cell.angle_beta   90.00
_cell.angle_gamma   90.00
#
_symmetry.space_group_name_H-M   'P 1'
#
loop_
_entity.id
_entity.type
_entity.pdbx_description
1 polymer ?
#
loop_
_entity_poly.entity_id
_entity_poly.type
_entity_poly.pdbx_seq_one_letter_code
_entity_poly.pdbx_strand_id
1 'polypeptide(L)'
;MSRGGLIGRAFSAVLLGLLVPGVIAQTTNPVTGVAPGVQASSSPQVANFTDVTSSIGLNFAHVASHTSRKYLIETMGSGVALFDYDNDGRLDIFVVNGAPLSDPTPKGTVPQKKGPRDWNRLYHQKTDGTFEDVTEKAGLQGTGYGMGVAVGDYDNDGFEDLYVTAYGGNKLYHNNGDGTFTDVTDKAGVGGSGWSTSAAWVDLDGDGLLDLVVLRYLQWDFDDLWCGEHREGYRTYCHPDYFRAVAPLVYHNDGKGHFTEIAQTVGMAVPGKGLGITFADYDRDGHIDIFIANDSMPEFLYHNKGDGTFEELGLSAGVALDGEGHSYAGMGVDFADYNNDGLPDLVVTDLASQMYALYRNNGDGTFTYDTYASGIGRMTLKHSGWGVRFFDYDNDGWKDLLINQGHDLDTIQLTFPDLRYKEPMLLARNTGKGFVNVSEQAGDIFQKAWVGRGLAIGDIDNDGRLDAVVTTNDGALYVLHNATPTQNHWLTLALVGHRSNRDAIGAEVKVVTAKGSQWATVTTAGSYLSSSDKRLHFGLGSETVAGTIEIHWPSGIRQTLTDIRGDQILRVQEPESRNPKK
;
A
#
# COMPACT_ATOMS: atom_id res chain seq x y z
N MET A 1 -17.63 52.98 31.32
CA MET A 1 -16.79 53.43 32.43
C MET A 1 -15.54 52.59 32.43
N SER A 2 -14.55 53.16 32.06
CA SER A 2 -13.17 53.55 32.34
C SER A 2 -12.20 52.38 32.06
N ARG A 3 -11.35 52.53 31.03
CA ARG A 3 -9.96 53.07 31.00
C ARG A 3 -9.02 52.20 31.86
N GLY A 4 -7.95 51.63 31.42
CA GLY A 4 -6.79 51.96 30.64
C GLY A 4 -5.74 50.95 31.07
N GLY A 5 -4.61 50.69 30.51
CA GLY A 5 -3.61 51.47 29.90
C GLY A 5 -2.46 50.56 29.46
N LEU A 6 -1.78 50.97 28.43
CA LEU A 6 -0.49 50.49 27.90
C LEU A 6 0.64 50.55 28.94
N ILE A 7 1.57 49.60 28.94
CA ILE A 7 3.00 49.86 29.16
C ILE A 7 3.83 48.91 28.28
N GLY A 8 4.53 49.48 27.31
CA GLY A 8 5.62 48.84 26.60
C GLY A 8 6.91 48.93 27.40
N ARG A 9 7.77 47.95 27.29
CA ARG A 9 9.20 48.07 27.65
C ARG A 9 10.06 47.42 26.55
N ALA A 10 10.78 48.31 25.90
CA ALA A 10 11.96 47.99 25.10
C ALA A 10 13.12 47.64 26.06
N PHE A 11 13.93 46.67 25.71
CA PHE A 11 15.26 46.49 26.29
C PHE A 11 16.30 46.40 25.18
N SER A 12 17.27 47.31 25.31
CA SER A 12 18.40 47.55 24.44
C SER A 12 19.45 46.44 24.54
N ALA A 13 20.17 46.27 23.42
CA ALA A 13 21.38 45.47 23.29
C ALA A 13 22.55 46.05 24.09
N VAL A 14 23.33 45.21 24.72
CA VAL A 14 24.71 45.52 25.17
C VAL A 14 25.64 44.45 24.58
N LEU A 15 26.48 44.91 23.66
CA LEU A 15 27.68 44.20 23.19
C LEU A 15 28.74 44.28 24.31
N LEU A 16 29.32 43.15 24.70
CA LEU A 16 30.63 43.12 25.34
C LEU A 16 31.52 42.09 24.66
N GLY A 17 32.54 42.58 23.99
CA GLY A 17 33.61 41.78 23.44
C GLY A 17 34.62 41.39 24.53
N LEU A 18 35.13 40.17 24.43
CA LEU A 18 36.34 39.77 25.14
C LEU A 18 37.25 38.93 24.19
N LEU A 19 38.46 39.40 24.10
CA LEU A 19 39.59 38.92 23.32
C LEU A 19 40.12 37.56 23.83
N VAL A 20 40.50 36.71 22.90
CA VAL A 20 41.24 35.46 23.11
C VAL A 20 42.74 35.73 23.02
N PRO A 21 43.59 35.01 23.74
CA PRO A 21 44.74 34.47 23.07
C PRO A 21 45.09 33.01 23.46
N GLY A 22 45.64 32.26 22.52
CA GLY A 22 46.50 31.12 22.87
C GLY A 22 46.27 29.88 21.99
N VAL A 23 46.95 29.85 20.87
CA VAL A 23 47.17 28.65 20.02
C VAL A 23 48.13 27.71 20.70
N ILE A 24 47.75 26.43 20.90
CA ILE A 24 48.66 25.33 21.07
C ILE A 24 48.36 24.30 19.96
N ALA A 25 49.30 24.19 19.03
CA ALA A 25 49.27 23.18 17.99
C ALA A 25 49.63 21.80 18.60
N GLN A 26 48.71 20.85 18.52
CA GLN A 26 49.06 19.43 18.66
C GLN A 26 49.06 18.77 17.29
N THR A 27 50.21 18.27 16.94
CA THR A 27 50.45 17.44 15.76
C THR A 27 49.77 16.08 15.93
N THR A 28 48.73 15.79 15.13
CA THR A 28 48.21 14.44 15.00
C THR A 28 48.70 13.82 13.70
N ASN A 29 49.33 12.63 13.84
CA ASN A 29 49.72 11.79 12.73
C ASN A 29 48.49 11.37 11.90
N PRO A 30 48.60 11.25 10.58
CA PRO A 30 47.51 10.74 9.76
C PRO A 30 47.40 9.22 9.93
N VAL A 31 46.29 8.74 10.43
CA VAL A 31 45.87 7.34 10.32
C VAL A 31 45.40 7.12 8.89
N THR A 32 46.29 6.54 8.08
CA THR A 32 45.93 6.01 6.76
C THR A 32 45.27 4.64 6.95
N GLY A 33 43.95 4.63 6.82
CA GLY A 33 43.13 3.44 6.77
C GLY A 33 41.80 3.77 6.09
N VAL A 34 41.90 4.16 4.80
CA VAL A 34 40.68 4.20 3.97
C VAL A 34 40.40 2.78 3.53
N ALA A 35 39.33 2.19 4.04
CA ALA A 35 38.74 0.98 3.47
C ALA A 35 38.44 1.23 1.99
N PRO A 36 38.62 0.24 1.11
CA PRO A 36 38.35 0.42 -0.31
C PRO A 36 36.87 0.77 -0.49
N GLY A 37 36.62 1.99 -0.96
CA GLY A 37 35.30 2.43 -1.32
C GLY A 37 34.71 1.50 -2.38
N VAL A 38 33.52 0.98 -2.12
CA VAL A 38 32.68 0.35 -3.13
C VAL A 38 32.47 1.38 -4.23
N GLN A 39 33.11 1.17 -5.36
CA GLN A 39 32.81 1.94 -6.57
C GLN A 39 31.40 1.59 -6.99
N ALA A 40 30.48 2.51 -6.81
CA ALA A 40 29.20 2.50 -7.52
C ALA A 40 29.52 2.66 -9.01
N SER A 41 29.60 1.57 -9.75
CA SER A 41 29.84 1.53 -11.17
C SER A 41 28.60 1.06 -11.88
N SER A 42 27.70 1.97 -12.21
CA SER A 42 26.93 2.00 -13.45
C SER A 42 26.23 3.34 -13.50
N SER A 43 26.23 4.00 -14.65
CA SER A 43 25.35 5.14 -14.90
C SER A 43 23.94 4.74 -14.47
N PRO A 44 23.18 5.61 -13.77
CA PRO A 44 21.81 5.27 -13.36
C PRO A 44 21.05 4.82 -14.61
N GLN A 45 20.43 3.65 -14.53
CA GLN A 45 19.63 3.14 -15.63
C GLN A 45 18.39 4.01 -15.76
N VAL A 46 18.09 4.43 -16.98
CA VAL A 46 16.92 5.27 -17.25
C VAL A 46 15.69 4.38 -17.16
N ALA A 47 14.83 4.65 -16.18
CA ALA A 47 13.53 3.99 -16.05
C ALA A 47 12.74 4.14 -17.36
N ASN A 48 12.02 3.10 -17.76
CA ASN A 48 11.20 3.11 -18.95
C ASN A 48 9.93 2.27 -18.77
N PHE A 49 8.82 2.94 -18.51
CA PHE A 49 7.50 2.31 -18.42
C PHE A 49 6.66 2.70 -19.62
N THR A 50 5.94 1.74 -20.18
CA THR A 50 5.05 1.94 -21.32
C THR A 50 3.62 1.55 -20.99
N ASP A 51 2.66 2.37 -21.41
CA ASP A 51 1.24 2.05 -21.31
C ASP A 51 0.89 0.99 -22.37
N VAL A 52 0.64 -0.23 -21.93
CA VAL A 52 0.27 -1.36 -22.81
C VAL A 52 -1.22 -1.69 -22.76
N THR A 53 -2.01 -0.98 -21.95
CA THR A 53 -3.42 -1.26 -21.62
C THR A 53 -4.25 -1.65 -22.84
N SER A 54 -4.28 -0.82 -23.87
CA SER A 54 -5.09 -1.06 -25.06
C SER A 54 -4.52 -2.18 -25.92
N SER A 55 -3.20 -2.34 -25.98
CA SER A 55 -2.55 -3.36 -26.82
C SER A 55 -2.74 -4.78 -26.29
N ILE A 56 -2.96 -4.92 -24.97
CA ILE A 56 -3.23 -6.22 -24.31
C ILE A 56 -4.73 -6.48 -24.11
N GLY A 57 -5.62 -5.63 -24.64
CA GLY A 57 -7.06 -5.89 -24.69
C GLY A 57 -7.88 -5.36 -23.51
N LEU A 58 -7.33 -4.52 -22.64
CA LEU A 58 -8.03 -3.95 -21.49
C LEU A 58 -8.76 -2.65 -21.86
N ASN A 59 -9.98 -2.47 -21.33
CA ASN A 59 -10.83 -1.31 -21.64
C ASN A 59 -11.68 -0.82 -20.44
N PHE A 60 -11.23 -1.08 -19.22
CA PHE A 60 -11.96 -0.65 -18.02
C PHE A 60 -11.98 0.87 -17.85
N ALA A 61 -13.12 1.38 -17.36
CA ALA A 61 -13.25 2.74 -16.86
C ALA A 61 -14.04 2.76 -15.56
N HIS A 62 -13.50 3.41 -14.54
CA HIS A 62 -14.15 3.61 -13.25
C HIS A 62 -15.34 4.55 -13.37
N VAL A 63 -16.41 4.30 -12.63
CA VAL A 63 -17.64 5.10 -12.55
C VAL A 63 -17.76 5.70 -11.15
N ALA A 64 -17.28 6.93 -10.98
CA ALA A 64 -17.43 7.68 -9.74
C ALA A 64 -18.83 8.31 -9.58
N SER A 65 -19.52 8.54 -10.69
CA SER A 65 -20.85 9.15 -10.73
C SER A 65 -20.92 10.54 -10.09
N HIS A 66 -20.03 11.45 -10.48
CA HIS A 66 -20.02 12.83 -9.98
C HIS A 66 -21.39 13.51 -10.08
N THR A 67 -21.85 14.05 -8.95
CA THR A 67 -23.13 14.76 -8.81
C THR A 67 -22.93 16.25 -8.53
N SER A 68 -23.99 17.06 -8.67
CA SER A 68 -23.96 18.46 -8.23
C SER A 68 -23.90 18.59 -6.70
N ARG A 69 -24.17 17.50 -5.97
CA ARG A 69 -24.19 17.46 -4.50
C ARG A 69 -22.81 17.27 -3.89
N LYS A 70 -21.81 16.80 -4.67
CA LYS A 70 -20.46 16.57 -4.20
C LYS A 70 -20.43 15.63 -2.99
N TYR A 71 -20.95 14.42 -3.17
CA TYR A 71 -20.89 13.38 -2.15
C TYR A 71 -19.46 12.85 -2.02
N LEU A 72 -18.93 12.79 -0.81
CA LEU A 72 -17.52 12.42 -0.56
C LEU A 72 -17.14 11.07 -1.20
N ILE A 73 -18.07 10.13 -1.29
CA ILE A 73 -17.86 8.82 -1.92
C ILE A 73 -17.40 8.91 -3.39
N GLU A 74 -17.76 9.98 -4.10
CA GLU A 74 -17.38 10.20 -5.50
C GLU A 74 -15.89 10.44 -5.69
N THR A 75 -15.14 10.73 -4.62
CA THR A 75 -13.72 11.07 -4.69
C THR A 75 -12.79 9.88 -4.49
N MET A 76 -13.29 8.75 -3.97
CA MET A 76 -12.45 7.69 -3.39
C MET A 76 -11.84 6.75 -4.43
N GLY A 77 -12.45 6.63 -5.62
CA GLY A 77 -11.96 5.77 -6.70
C GLY A 77 -12.13 4.29 -6.42
N SER A 78 -11.26 3.47 -6.97
CA SER A 78 -11.38 2.03 -6.91
C SER A 78 -10.03 1.33 -6.74
N GLY A 79 -10.09 0.15 -6.12
CA GLY A 79 -8.95 -0.76 -5.99
C GLY A 79 -8.76 -1.69 -7.19
N VAL A 80 -7.59 -2.29 -7.25
CA VAL A 80 -7.19 -3.30 -8.25
C VAL A 80 -6.43 -4.43 -7.57
N ALA A 81 -6.57 -5.65 -8.07
CA ALA A 81 -5.79 -6.80 -7.63
C ALA A 81 -5.05 -7.46 -8.79
N LEU A 82 -3.83 -7.91 -8.49
CA LEU A 82 -3.02 -8.80 -9.34
C LEU A 82 -2.88 -10.14 -8.63
N PHE A 83 -3.32 -11.23 -9.26
CA PHE A 83 -3.29 -12.58 -8.70
C PHE A 83 -3.47 -13.63 -9.79
N ASP A 84 -3.08 -14.87 -9.52
CA ASP A 84 -3.21 -16.01 -10.43
C ASP A 84 -4.43 -16.84 -10.00
N TYR A 85 -5.65 -16.44 -10.47
CA TYR A 85 -6.89 -17.02 -9.94
C TYR A 85 -7.15 -18.46 -10.39
N ASP A 86 -6.54 -18.91 -11.49
CA ASP A 86 -6.74 -20.27 -12.02
C ASP A 86 -5.49 -21.16 -11.93
N ASN A 87 -4.44 -20.66 -11.24
CA ASN A 87 -3.17 -21.37 -11.00
C ASN A 87 -2.42 -21.77 -12.29
N ASP A 88 -2.53 -20.96 -13.35
CA ASP A 88 -1.85 -21.23 -14.61
C ASP A 88 -0.45 -20.59 -14.72
N GLY A 89 -0.04 -19.85 -13.68
CA GLY A 89 1.27 -19.21 -13.56
C GLY A 89 1.35 -17.82 -14.17
N ARG A 90 0.24 -17.24 -14.60
CA ARG A 90 0.12 -15.89 -15.14
C ARG A 90 -0.74 -15.03 -14.21
N LEU A 91 -0.40 -13.76 -14.09
CA LEU A 91 -1.18 -12.84 -13.27
C LEU A 91 -2.41 -12.33 -14.03
N ASP A 92 -3.55 -12.44 -13.39
CA ASP A 92 -4.83 -11.88 -13.81
C ASP A 92 -5.09 -10.54 -13.12
N ILE A 93 -6.05 -9.79 -13.65
CA ILE A 93 -6.37 -8.45 -13.14
C ILE A 93 -7.83 -8.40 -12.72
N PHE A 94 -8.08 -8.14 -11.43
CA PHE A 94 -9.43 -7.81 -10.95
C PHE A 94 -9.51 -6.33 -10.59
N VAL A 95 -10.56 -5.64 -11.08
CA VAL A 95 -10.76 -4.20 -10.83
C VAL A 95 -12.15 -3.98 -10.25
N VAL A 96 -12.19 -3.24 -9.15
CA VAL A 96 -13.44 -2.84 -8.50
C VAL A 96 -14.01 -1.61 -9.21
N ASN A 97 -15.34 -1.51 -9.33
CA ASN A 97 -16.00 -0.36 -9.90
C ASN A 97 -17.02 0.26 -8.94
N GLY A 98 -17.26 1.55 -9.06
CA GLY A 98 -18.34 2.26 -8.37
C GLY A 98 -19.73 1.85 -8.87
N ALA A 99 -20.71 2.68 -8.62
CA ALA A 99 -22.08 2.48 -9.08
C ALA A 99 -22.75 3.83 -9.41
N PRO A 100 -23.76 3.84 -10.29
CA PRO A 100 -24.49 5.07 -10.61
C PRO A 100 -25.18 5.68 -9.40
N LEU A 101 -25.02 6.99 -9.23
CA LEU A 101 -25.74 7.81 -8.26
C LEU A 101 -26.82 8.64 -8.95
N SER A 102 -27.91 8.95 -8.25
CA SER A 102 -28.88 9.98 -8.67
C SER A 102 -28.45 11.35 -8.13
N ASP A 103 -28.97 12.43 -8.73
CA ASP A 103 -28.68 13.81 -8.29
C ASP A 103 -29.98 14.56 -7.97
N PRO A 104 -30.37 14.65 -6.68
CA PRO A 104 -29.74 14.09 -5.49
C PRO A 104 -29.97 12.58 -5.33
N THR A 105 -29.07 11.92 -4.57
CA THR A 105 -29.26 10.56 -4.08
C THR A 105 -29.98 10.62 -2.72
N PRO A 106 -31.07 9.88 -2.54
CA PRO A 106 -31.79 9.85 -1.25
C PRO A 106 -30.94 9.21 -0.14
N LYS A 107 -31.12 9.69 1.10
CA LYS A 107 -30.54 9.06 2.29
C LYS A 107 -30.94 7.59 2.41
N GLY A 108 -30.05 6.78 2.98
CA GLY A 108 -30.26 5.35 3.15
C GLY A 108 -30.19 4.54 1.84
N THR A 109 -29.86 5.19 0.71
CA THR A 109 -29.68 4.49 -0.56
C THR A 109 -28.41 3.66 -0.53
N VAL A 110 -28.50 2.37 -0.85
CA VAL A 110 -27.35 1.55 -1.24
C VAL A 110 -27.32 1.54 -2.77
N PRO A 111 -26.33 2.22 -3.40
CA PRO A 111 -26.24 2.26 -4.86
C PRO A 111 -26.12 0.86 -5.45
N GLN A 112 -26.68 0.66 -6.64
CA GLN A 112 -26.66 -0.64 -7.30
C GLN A 112 -26.06 -0.53 -8.69
N LYS A 113 -25.27 -1.51 -9.08
CA LYS A 113 -24.78 -1.66 -10.45
C LYS A 113 -25.93 -1.93 -11.40
N LYS A 114 -25.98 -1.23 -12.55
CA LYS A 114 -27.10 -1.30 -13.51
C LYS A 114 -26.79 -2.08 -14.76
N GLY A 115 -25.55 -2.41 -15.01
CA GLY A 115 -25.14 -3.14 -16.20
C GLY A 115 -23.62 -3.15 -16.42
N PRO A 116 -23.17 -3.64 -17.58
CA PRO A 116 -21.74 -3.89 -17.85
C PRO A 116 -20.82 -2.69 -17.65
N ARG A 117 -21.29 -1.46 -17.81
CA ARG A 117 -20.49 -0.26 -17.58
C ARG A 117 -20.05 -0.13 -16.12
N ASP A 118 -20.90 -0.56 -15.18
CA ASP A 118 -20.72 -0.34 -13.76
C ASP A 118 -20.14 -1.60 -13.06
N TRP A 119 -20.01 -2.72 -13.78
CA TRP A 119 -19.53 -3.96 -13.20
C TRP A 119 -18.07 -3.84 -12.77
N ASN A 120 -17.67 -4.58 -11.74
CA ASN A 120 -16.28 -4.95 -11.55
C ASN A 120 -15.77 -5.69 -12.79
N ARG A 121 -14.48 -5.88 -12.93
CA ARG A 121 -13.93 -6.68 -14.04
C ARG A 121 -12.91 -7.68 -13.52
N LEU A 122 -13.02 -8.91 -14.05
CA LEU A 122 -11.95 -9.90 -14.02
C LEU A 122 -11.45 -10.09 -15.44
N TYR A 123 -10.18 -9.82 -15.64
CA TYR A 123 -9.47 -10.02 -16.89
C TYR A 123 -8.50 -11.19 -16.73
N HIS A 124 -8.74 -12.26 -17.50
CA HIS A 124 -7.87 -13.44 -17.55
C HIS A 124 -6.74 -13.23 -18.57
N GLN A 125 -5.49 -13.49 -18.16
CA GLN A 125 -4.33 -13.39 -19.03
C GLN A 125 -4.16 -14.68 -19.87
N LYS A 126 -4.20 -14.52 -21.19
CA LYS A 126 -3.97 -15.62 -22.14
C LYS A 126 -2.47 -15.89 -22.35
N THR A 127 -2.17 -17.05 -22.93
CA THR A 127 -0.79 -17.46 -23.24
C THR A 127 -0.05 -16.55 -24.23
N ASP A 128 -0.75 -15.68 -24.96
CA ASP A 128 -0.17 -14.69 -25.86
C ASP A 128 0.09 -13.33 -25.18
N GLY A 129 -0.13 -13.23 -23.87
CA GLY A 129 0.04 -12.02 -23.07
C GLY A 129 -1.11 -11.02 -23.19
N THR A 130 -2.16 -11.33 -23.98
CA THR A 130 -3.38 -10.50 -24.03
C THR A 130 -4.39 -10.95 -22.98
N PHE A 131 -5.34 -10.07 -22.65
CA PHE A 131 -6.35 -10.31 -21.62
C PHE A 131 -7.74 -10.48 -22.23
N GLU A 132 -8.57 -11.29 -21.58
CA GLU A 132 -9.98 -11.51 -21.90
C GLU A 132 -10.85 -11.15 -20.69
N ASP A 133 -11.92 -10.38 -20.91
CA ASP A 133 -12.93 -10.10 -19.89
C ASP A 133 -13.77 -11.36 -19.63
N VAL A 134 -13.55 -11.98 -18.47
CA VAL A 134 -14.26 -13.20 -18.03
C VAL A 134 -15.26 -12.92 -16.89
N THR A 135 -15.52 -11.66 -16.58
CA THR A 135 -16.31 -11.19 -15.43
C THR A 135 -17.66 -11.89 -15.31
N GLU A 136 -18.43 -11.96 -16.42
CA GLU A 136 -19.77 -12.54 -16.41
C GLU A 136 -19.72 -14.05 -16.18
N LYS A 137 -18.78 -14.75 -16.84
CA LYS A 137 -18.54 -16.17 -16.68
C LYS A 137 -18.10 -16.51 -15.26
N ALA A 138 -17.22 -15.68 -14.69
CA ALA A 138 -16.70 -15.84 -13.33
C ALA A 138 -17.72 -15.50 -12.23
N GLY A 139 -18.82 -14.79 -12.55
CA GLY A 139 -19.82 -14.38 -11.56
C GLY A 139 -19.42 -13.14 -10.72
N LEU A 140 -18.48 -12.33 -11.20
CA LEU A 140 -17.84 -11.25 -10.44
C LEU A 140 -18.30 -9.83 -10.84
N GLN A 141 -19.51 -9.68 -11.40
CA GLN A 141 -20.05 -8.36 -11.75
C GLN A 141 -20.13 -7.40 -10.54
N GLY A 142 -20.26 -7.95 -9.33
CA GLY A 142 -20.35 -7.21 -8.09
C GLY A 142 -21.70 -6.54 -7.85
N THR A 143 -21.84 -5.97 -6.66
CA THR A 143 -23.03 -5.21 -6.22
C THR A 143 -22.56 -3.96 -5.48
N GLY A 144 -23.47 -3.02 -5.22
CA GLY A 144 -23.16 -1.85 -4.40
C GLY A 144 -22.19 -0.87 -5.08
N TYR A 145 -21.74 0.11 -4.31
CA TYR A 145 -20.69 1.03 -4.71
C TYR A 145 -19.36 0.48 -4.19
N GLY A 146 -18.63 -0.22 -5.07
CA GLY A 146 -17.38 -0.90 -4.70
C GLY A 146 -16.24 0.08 -4.41
N MET A 147 -15.33 -0.35 -3.53
CA MET A 147 -14.16 0.41 -3.09
C MET A 147 -12.87 -0.37 -3.37
N GLY A 148 -12.53 -1.30 -2.52
CA GLY A 148 -11.27 -2.05 -2.53
C GLY A 148 -11.44 -3.53 -2.74
N VAL A 149 -10.30 -4.22 -2.81
CA VAL A 149 -10.21 -5.68 -2.92
C VAL A 149 -9.04 -6.19 -2.09
N ALA A 150 -9.23 -7.33 -1.43
CA ALA A 150 -8.17 -8.11 -0.79
C ALA A 150 -8.20 -9.53 -1.35
N VAL A 151 -7.02 -10.07 -1.68
CA VAL A 151 -6.82 -11.41 -2.24
C VAL A 151 -6.18 -12.31 -1.19
N GLY A 152 -6.67 -13.56 -1.05
CA GLY A 152 -6.08 -14.58 -0.18
C GLY A 152 -6.90 -15.87 -0.19
N ASP A 153 -6.22 -16.99 -0.05
CA ASP A 153 -6.82 -18.34 0.06
C ASP A 153 -7.26 -18.57 1.51
N TYR A 154 -8.50 -18.15 1.85
CA TYR A 154 -8.96 -18.14 3.24
C TYR A 154 -9.31 -19.55 3.76
N ASP A 155 -9.58 -20.52 2.90
CA ASP A 155 -9.93 -21.89 3.30
C ASP A 155 -8.85 -22.92 2.98
N ASN A 156 -7.67 -22.45 2.52
CA ASN A 156 -6.48 -23.25 2.23
C ASN A 156 -6.70 -24.33 1.14
N ASP A 157 -7.62 -24.10 0.20
CA ASP A 157 -7.92 -25.05 -0.88
C ASP A 157 -6.93 -24.95 -2.06
N GLY A 158 -6.12 -23.90 -2.08
CA GLY A 158 -5.08 -23.66 -3.07
C GLY A 158 -5.50 -22.70 -4.20
N PHE A 159 -6.68 -22.09 -4.11
CA PHE A 159 -7.15 -21.06 -5.01
C PHE A 159 -7.40 -19.75 -4.26
N GLU A 160 -6.90 -18.66 -4.79
CA GLU A 160 -7.06 -17.35 -4.14
C GLU A 160 -8.49 -16.84 -4.28
N ASP A 161 -9.07 -16.39 -3.15
CA ASP A 161 -10.40 -15.84 -3.02
C ASP A 161 -10.37 -14.31 -3.05
N LEU A 162 -11.53 -13.68 -3.24
CA LEU A 162 -11.67 -12.24 -3.30
C LEU A 162 -12.59 -11.70 -2.21
N TYR A 163 -12.09 -10.77 -1.41
CA TYR A 163 -12.92 -9.94 -0.55
C TYR A 163 -13.02 -8.54 -1.13
N VAL A 164 -14.24 -8.12 -1.52
CA VAL A 164 -14.52 -6.83 -2.14
C VAL A 164 -15.22 -5.94 -1.15
N THR A 165 -14.59 -4.82 -0.80
CA THR A 165 -15.17 -3.80 0.08
C THR A 165 -16.08 -2.84 -0.69
N ALA A 166 -17.10 -2.31 -0.02
CA ALA A 166 -18.08 -1.43 -0.65
C ALA A 166 -18.78 -0.51 0.38
N TYR A 167 -19.48 0.48 -0.11
CA TYR A 167 -20.50 1.18 0.65
C TYR A 167 -21.81 0.39 0.64
N GLY A 168 -22.32 0.09 1.84
CA GLY A 168 -23.58 -0.60 2.06
C GLY A 168 -23.49 -2.12 2.24
N GLY A 169 -22.31 -2.73 2.12
CA GLY A 169 -22.05 -4.14 2.37
C GLY A 169 -20.97 -4.72 1.48
N ASN A 170 -20.07 -5.48 2.08
CA ASN A 170 -18.94 -6.11 1.42
C ASN A 170 -19.32 -7.47 0.81
N LYS A 171 -18.42 -8.06 0.02
CA LYS A 171 -18.61 -9.36 -0.62
C LYS A 171 -17.39 -10.25 -0.44
N LEU A 172 -17.61 -11.50 -0.03
CA LEU A 172 -16.63 -12.57 -0.08
C LEU A 172 -16.99 -13.53 -1.20
N TYR A 173 -16.10 -13.67 -2.16
CA TYR A 173 -16.23 -14.57 -3.30
C TYR A 173 -15.22 -15.72 -3.14
N HIS A 174 -15.74 -16.93 -2.92
CA HIS A 174 -14.95 -18.16 -2.92
C HIS A 174 -14.64 -18.59 -4.36
N ASN A 175 -13.39 -18.87 -4.63
CA ASN A 175 -12.91 -19.37 -5.92
C ASN A 175 -13.17 -20.86 -6.03
N ASN A 176 -14.02 -21.29 -6.98
CA ASN A 176 -14.40 -22.70 -7.14
C ASN A 176 -13.31 -23.57 -7.83
N GLY A 177 -12.17 -23.00 -8.23
CA GLY A 177 -11.08 -23.70 -8.93
C GLY A 177 -11.41 -24.12 -10.37
N ASP A 178 -12.54 -23.68 -10.92
CA ASP A 178 -13.00 -23.99 -12.28
C ASP A 178 -13.16 -22.74 -13.17
N GLY A 179 -12.62 -21.62 -12.73
CA GLY A 179 -12.73 -20.32 -13.37
C GLY A 179 -14.00 -19.53 -13.01
N THR A 180 -14.74 -19.99 -11.99
CA THR A 180 -15.93 -19.30 -11.46
C THR A 180 -15.78 -19.03 -9.98
N PHE A 181 -16.58 -18.07 -9.46
CA PHE A 181 -16.61 -17.70 -8.07
C PHE A 181 -18.02 -17.78 -7.51
N THR A 182 -18.13 -18.12 -6.22
CA THR A 182 -19.39 -18.18 -5.49
C THR A 182 -19.43 -17.10 -4.41
N ASP A 183 -20.48 -16.25 -4.40
CA ASP A 183 -20.72 -15.32 -3.29
C ASP A 183 -21.11 -16.11 -2.04
N VAL A 184 -20.21 -16.14 -1.06
CA VAL A 184 -20.39 -16.83 0.23
C VAL A 184 -20.56 -15.86 1.40
N THR A 185 -20.73 -14.58 1.14
CA THR A 185 -20.76 -13.49 2.12
C THR A 185 -21.68 -13.74 3.30
N ASP A 186 -22.94 -14.09 3.02
CA ASP A 186 -23.96 -14.32 4.06
C ASP A 186 -23.65 -15.59 4.87
N LYS A 187 -23.17 -16.65 4.20
CA LYS A 187 -22.76 -17.90 4.83
C LYS A 187 -21.56 -17.70 5.76
N ALA A 188 -20.57 -16.93 5.29
CA ALA A 188 -19.36 -16.63 6.05
C ALA A 188 -19.59 -15.59 7.17
N GLY A 189 -20.63 -14.77 7.09
CA GLY A 189 -20.94 -13.74 8.07
C GLY A 189 -20.08 -12.48 7.99
N VAL A 190 -19.46 -12.19 6.83
CA VAL A 190 -18.47 -11.12 6.67
C VAL A 190 -18.97 -9.91 5.87
N GLY A 191 -20.26 -9.78 5.63
CA GLY A 191 -20.84 -8.70 4.80
C GLY A 191 -20.59 -7.28 5.34
N GLY A 192 -20.43 -7.14 6.65
CA GLY A 192 -20.25 -5.84 7.29
C GLY A 192 -21.39 -4.87 7.01
N SER A 193 -21.21 -3.60 7.31
CA SER A 193 -22.16 -2.52 7.02
C SER A 193 -21.46 -1.16 7.00
N GLY A 194 -22.12 -0.18 6.40
CA GLY A 194 -21.58 1.18 6.29
C GLY A 194 -20.61 1.33 5.14
N TRP A 195 -19.55 2.10 5.33
CA TRP A 195 -18.57 2.40 4.29
C TRP A 195 -17.24 1.74 4.60
N SER A 196 -16.96 0.60 3.95
CA SER A 196 -15.67 -0.08 4.03
C SER A 196 -14.71 0.41 2.93
N THR A 197 -13.41 0.39 3.23
CA THR A 197 -12.32 0.85 2.35
C THR A 197 -11.35 -0.28 2.06
N SER A 198 -10.13 -0.27 2.59
CA SER A 198 -9.19 -1.37 2.40
C SER A 198 -9.50 -2.57 3.31
N ALA A 199 -9.01 -3.73 2.94
CA ALA A 199 -9.03 -4.93 3.77
C ALA A 199 -7.71 -5.68 3.62
N ALA A 200 -7.40 -6.56 4.60
CA ALA A 200 -6.22 -7.40 4.58
C ALA A 200 -6.55 -8.79 5.10
N TRP A 201 -6.04 -9.80 4.42
CA TRP A 201 -5.95 -11.16 4.91
C TRP A 201 -4.65 -11.32 5.70
N VAL A 202 -4.74 -11.84 6.90
CA VAL A 202 -3.60 -12.03 7.80
C VAL A 202 -3.92 -13.09 8.84
N ASP A 203 -2.97 -13.94 9.20
CA ASP A 203 -3.08 -14.92 10.28
C ASP A 203 -2.76 -14.20 11.61
N LEU A 204 -3.80 -13.82 12.37
CA LEU A 204 -3.67 -12.95 13.55
C LEU A 204 -3.21 -13.70 14.81
N ASP A 205 -3.50 -15.00 14.90
CA ASP A 205 -3.24 -15.82 16.09
C ASP A 205 -2.29 -17.00 15.84
N GLY A 206 -1.78 -17.14 14.60
CA GLY A 206 -0.78 -18.14 14.24
C GLY A 206 -1.34 -19.55 14.10
N ASP A 207 -2.64 -19.70 13.83
CA ASP A 207 -3.29 -21.00 13.69
C ASP A 207 -3.18 -21.61 12.27
N GLY A 208 -2.68 -20.83 11.29
CA GLY A 208 -2.49 -21.23 9.91
C GLY A 208 -3.70 -20.96 9.01
N LEU A 209 -4.70 -20.24 9.50
CA LEU A 209 -5.83 -19.75 8.74
C LEU A 209 -5.73 -18.24 8.55
N LEU A 210 -6.22 -17.74 7.42
CA LEU A 210 -6.27 -16.30 7.21
C LEU A 210 -7.52 -15.71 7.86
N ASP A 211 -7.30 -14.80 8.79
CA ASP A 211 -8.29 -13.90 9.35
C ASP A 211 -8.46 -12.69 8.44
N LEU A 212 -9.48 -11.86 8.68
CA LEU A 212 -9.80 -10.74 7.84
C LEU A 212 -9.93 -9.44 8.65
N VAL A 213 -9.14 -8.44 8.31
CA VAL A 213 -9.27 -7.07 8.83
C VAL A 213 -9.86 -6.18 7.76
N VAL A 214 -10.97 -5.49 8.07
CA VAL A 214 -11.69 -4.62 7.14
C VAL A 214 -11.78 -3.21 7.72
N LEU A 215 -11.19 -2.26 7.04
CA LEU A 215 -11.27 -0.87 7.44
C LEU A 215 -12.63 -0.29 7.13
N ARG A 216 -13.10 0.57 8.02
CA ARG A 216 -14.26 1.43 7.81
C ARG A 216 -13.85 2.88 7.87
N TYR A 217 -14.41 3.69 6.95
CA TYR A 217 -13.98 5.08 6.83
C TYR A 217 -14.76 6.00 7.77
N LEU A 218 -16.04 6.16 7.52
CA LEU A 218 -16.88 7.15 8.20
C LEU A 218 -18.28 6.61 8.51
N GLN A 219 -18.89 7.13 9.55
CA GLN A 219 -20.34 7.09 9.69
C GLN A 219 -20.95 8.12 8.74
N TRP A 220 -21.30 7.69 7.54
CA TRP A 220 -21.68 8.55 6.43
C TRP A 220 -22.96 8.09 5.74
N ASP A 221 -23.70 9.03 5.14
CA ASP A 221 -24.87 8.80 4.29
C ASP A 221 -24.95 9.93 3.25
N PHE A 222 -25.88 9.85 2.31
CA PHE A 222 -26.15 10.85 1.26
C PHE A 222 -26.82 12.11 1.83
N ASP A 223 -26.20 12.73 2.82
CA ASP A 223 -26.59 14.03 3.36
C ASP A 223 -26.27 15.16 2.38
N ASP A 224 -27.25 16.04 2.10
CA ASP A 224 -27.06 17.21 1.23
C ASP A 224 -26.33 18.33 2.00
N LEU A 225 -25.11 18.08 2.46
CA LEU A 225 -24.26 19.07 3.10
C LEU A 225 -23.69 20.02 2.05
N TRP A 226 -23.60 21.29 2.40
CA TRP A 226 -22.90 22.27 1.58
C TRP A 226 -21.53 22.58 2.19
N CYS A 227 -20.48 22.23 1.47
CA CYS A 227 -19.10 22.58 1.82
C CYS A 227 -18.49 23.46 0.73
N GLY A 228 -17.47 24.27 1.09
CA GLY A 228 -16.95 25.34 0.25
C GLY A 228 -17.70 26.66 0.39
N GLU A 229 -17.42 27.63 -0.47
CA GLU A 229 -18.10 28.92 -0.47
C GLU A 229 -19.57 28.80 -0.91
N HIS A 230 -20.49 29.54 -0.25
CA HIS A 230 -21.90 29.60 -0.65
C HIS A 230 -22.10 30.45 -1.93
N ARG A 231 -21.47 30.00 -3.02
CA ARG A 231 -21.47 30.64 -4.34
C ARG A 231 -21.53 29.57 -5.40
N GLU A 232 -22.23 29.85 -6.52
CA GLU A 232 -22.31 28.93 -7.66
C GLU A 232 -20.90 28.55 -8.18
N GLY A 233 -20.66 27.25 -8.40
CA GLY A 233 -19.37 26.71 -8.84
C GLY A 233 -18.31 26.52 -7.75
N TYR A 234 -18.59 26.91 -6.50
CA TYR A 234 -17.67 26.78 -5.36
C TYR A 234 -18.07 25.72 -4.35
N ARG A 235 -19.13 24.94 -4.63
CA ARG A 235 -19.42 23.76 -3.81
C ARG A 235 -18.31 22.74 -3.98
N THR A 236 -17.81 22.22 -2.87
CA THR A 236 -16.76 21.21 -2.83
C THR A 236 -17.19 20.00 -2.00
N TYR A 237 -16.40 18.94 -2.03
CA TYR A 237 -16.57 17.78 -1.15
C TYR A 237 -16.32 18.19 0.30
N CYS A 238 -17.08 17.60 1.23
CA CYS A 238 -16.94 17.90 2.65
C CYS A 238 -15.75 17.19 3.25
N HIS A 239 -14.99 17.91 4.07
CA HIS A 239 -13.85 17.34 4.81
C HIS A 239 -14.31 16.20 5.74
N PRO A 240 -13.52 15.14 5.92
CA PRO A 240 -13.89 14.00 6.79
C PRO A 240 -14.19 14.37 8.25
N ASP A 241 -13.77 15.53 8.73
CA ASP A 241 -14.10 16.00 10.08
C ASP A 241 -15.59 16.36 10.29
N TYR A 242 -16.36 16.48 9.23
CA TYR A 242 -17.80 16.60 9.33
C TYR A 242 -18.49 15.29 9.75
N PHE A 243 -17.77 14.17 9.73
CA PHE A 243 -18.31 12.83 9.96
C PHE A 243 -17.60 12.13 11.11
N ARG A 244 -18.29 11.18 11.73
CA ARG A 244 -17.74 10.42 12.85
C ARG A 244 -16.84 9.28 12.34
N ALA A 245 -15.74 9.07 13.04
CA ALA A 245 -14.89 7.90 12.92
C ALA A 245 -15.64 6.61 13.31
N VAL A 246 -15.24 5.48 12.74
CA VAL A 246 -15.79 4.15 13.02
C VAL A 246 -14.67 3.14 13.21
N ALA A 247 -14.88 2.15 14.09
CA ALA A 247 -13.89 1.11 14.31
C ALA A 247 -13.79 0.16 13.10
N PRO A 248 -12.64 -0.45 12.83
CA PRO A 248 -12.52 -1.53 11.84
C PRO A 248 -13.37 -2.75 12.24
N LEU A 249 -13.59 -3.65 11.30
CA LEU A 249 -14.10 -5.00 11.57
C LEU A 249 -12.90 -5.96 11.54
N VAL A 250 -12.85 -6.86 12.50
CA VAL A 250 -11.84 -7.92 12.57
C VAL A 250 -12.57 -9.25 12.68
N TYR A 251 -12.35 -10.12 11.72
CA TYR A 251 -13.04 -11.39 11.62
C TYR A 251 -12.06 -12.54 11.79
N HIS A 252 -12.26 -13.35 12.83
CA HIS A 252 -11.51 -14.58 13.05
C HIS A 252 -12.15 -15.73 12.24
N ASN A 253 -11.32 -16.48 11.54
CA ASN A 253 -11.68 -17.60 10.69
C ASN A 253 -11.72 -18.90 11.49
N ASP A 254 -12.87 -19.60 11.53
CA ASP A 254 -13.02 -20.86 12.27
C ASP A 254 -12.56 -22.12 11.48
N GLY A 255 -12.02 -21.93 10.26
CA GLY A 255 -11.60 -23.00 9.36
C GLY A 255 -12.73 -23.85 8.78
N LYS A 256 -14.01 -23.43 8.93
CA LYS A 256 -15.19 -24.13 8.43
C LYS A 256 -16.04 -23.27 7.50
N GLY A 257 -15.47 -22.16 7.07
CA GLY A 257 -16.13 -21.19 6.20
C GLY A 257 -17.07 -20.23 6.93
N HIS A 258 -16.87 -20.03 8.24
CA HIS A 258 -17.53 -19.03 9.05
C HIS A 258 -16.52 -18.14 9.74
N PHE A 259 -16.87 -16.88 9.89
CA PHE A 259 -16.04 -15.90 10.57
C PHE A 259 -16.81 -15.28 11.74
N THR A 260 -16.07 -14.97 12.80
CA THR A 260 -16.61 -14.29 13.98
C THR A 260 -15.98 -12.91 14.11
N GLU A 261 -16.79 -11.87 14.24
CA GLU A 261 -16.29 -10.51 14.47
C GLU A 261 -15.74 -10.40 15.89
N ILE A 262 -14.46 -10.01 16.02
CA ILE A 262 -13.70 -10.05 17.29
C ILE A 262 -12.99 -8.73 17.62
N ALA A 263 -13.16 -7.64 16.87
CA ALA A 263 -12.40 -6.38 17.05
C ALA A 263 -12.40 -5.89 18.50
N GLN A 264 -13.56 -5.96 19.19
CA GLN A 264 -13.67 -5.56 20.60
C GLN A 264 -12.88 -6.50 21.53
N THR A 265 -12.89 -7.79 21.24
CA THR A 265 -12.24 -8.81 22.07
C THR A 265 -10.73 -8.74 21.97
N VAL A 266 -10.20 -8.51 20.76
CA VAL A 266 -8.76 -8.46 20.50
C VAL A 266 -8.15 -7.07 20.72
N GLY A 267 -8.93 -6.06 21.10
CA GLY A 267 -8.42 -4.71 21.40
C GLY A 267 -8.27 -3.78 20.16
N MET A 268 -8.82 -4.15 19.01
CA MET A 268 -8.74 -3.35 17.77
C MET A 268 -9.98 -2.49 17.49
N ALA A 269 -10.93 -2.37 18.42
CA ALA A 269 -12.17 -1.61 18.21
C ALA A 269 -12.02 -0.10 18.44
N VAL A 270 -10.85 0.50 18.20
CA VAL A 270 -10.63 1.95 18.29
C VAL A 270 -11.24 2.62 17.05
N PRO A 271 -12.13 3.63 17.21
CA PRO A 271 -12.67 4.33 16.06
C PRO A 271 -11.61 5.14 15.33
N GLY A 272 -11.46 4.88 14.03
CA GLY A 272 -10.58 5.57 13.10
C GLY A 272 -11.31 6.02 11.84
N LYS A 273 -10.59 6.63 10.91
CA LYS A 273 -11.03 6.95 9.54
C LYS A 273 -10.15 6.18 8.55
N GLY A 274 -10.13 4.85 8.69
CA GLY A 274 -9.16 3.97 8.02
C GLY A 274 -9.31 3.97 6.50
N LEU A 275 -8.21 4.17 5.79
CA LEU A 275 -8.12 4.13 4.33
C LEU A 275 -7.13 3.07 3.83
N GLY A 276 -5.91 3.03 4.35
CA GLY A 276 -4.88 2.07 3.99
C GLY A 276 -4.56 1.11 5.14
N ILE A 277 -4.22 -0.13 4.81
CA ILE A 277 -3.80 -1.16 5.76
C ILE A 277 -2.60 -1.92 5.22
N THR A 278 -1.62 -2.15 6.08
CA THR A 278 -0.50 -3.04 5.83
C THR A 278 -0.07 -3.72 7.13
N PHE A 279 0.80 -4.72 7.04
CA PHE A 279 1.28 -5.45 8.21
C PHE A 279 2.73 -5.90 8.04
N ALA A 280 3.43 -6.06 9.16
CA ALA A 280 4.77 -6.64 9.28
C ALA A 280 5.01 -7.03 10.74
N ASP A 281 5.98 -7.90 11.01
CA ASP A 281 6.60 -8.06 12.32
C ASP A 281 7.64 -6.95 12.48
N TYR A 282 7.17 -5.75 12.95
CA TYR A 282 8.03 -4.55 12.91
C TYR A 282 9.10 -4.53 14.00
N ASP A 283 8.87 -5.23 15.12
CA ASP A 283 9.79 -5.30 16.27
C ASP A 283 10.51 -6.64 16.41
N ARG A 284 10.26 -7.57 15.47
CA ARG A 284 10.88 -8.89 15.35
C ARG A 284 10.65 -9.81 16.52
N ASP A 285 9.49 -9.72 17.14
CA ASP A 285 9.04 -10.60 18.21
C ASP A 285 8.44 -11.93 17.71
N GLY A 286 8.17 -12.04 16.41
CA GLY A 286 7.65 -13.21 15.72
C GLY A 286 6.12 -13.19 15.54
N HIS A 287 5.48 -12.07 15.84
CA HIS A 287 4.05 -11.85 15.66
C HIS A 287 3.81 -10.73 14.64
N ILE A 288 2.77 -10.88 13.83
CA ILE A 288 2.44 -9.88 12.82
C ILE A 288 1.67 -8.73 13.45
N ASP A 289 2.18 -7.51 13.26
CA ASP A 289 1.59 -6.25 13.68
C ASP A 289 0.86 -5.57 12.52
N ILE A 290 -0.12 -4.72 12.83
CA ILE A 290 -0.97 -4.10 11.83
C ILE A 290 -0.86 -2.58 11.88
N PHE A 291 -0.56 -1.96 10.75
CA PHE A 291 -0.63 -0.51 10.58
C PHE A 291 -1.88 -0.10 9.79
N ILE A 292 -2.57 0.94 10.27
CA ILE A 292 -3.76 1.52 9.64
C ILE A 292 -3.52 3.00 9.41
N ALA A 293 -3.57 3.42 8.14
CA ALA A 293 -3.57 4.81 7.75
C ALA A 293 -4.96 5.42 7.92
N ASN A 294 -5.06 6.52 8.67
CA ASN A 294 -6.28 7.22 9.01
C ASN A 294 -6.32 8.61 8.36
N ASP A 295 -7.43 8.98 7.77
CA ASP A 295 -7.61 10.30 7.18
C ASP A 295 -7.86 11.37 8.24
N SER A 296 -6.94 12.33 8.36
CA SER A 296 -7.04 13.49 9.26
C SER A 296 -7.18 13.13 10.75
N MET A 297 -6.62 11.99 11.14
CA MET A 297 -6.54 11.51 12.53
C MET A 297 -5.15 10.91 12.77
N PRO A 298 -4.76 10.63 14.04
CA PRO A 298 -3.56 9.84 14.30
C PRO A 298 -3.62 8.46 13.62
N GLU A 299 -2.51 8.03 13.05
CA GLU A 299 -2.35 6.71 12.49
C GLU A 299 -2.30 5.65 13.60
N PHE A 300 -2.74 4.43 13.30
CA PHE A 300 -2.70 3.34 14.28
C PHE A 300 -1.62 2.31 13.92
N LEU A 301 -0.85 1.91 14.93
CA LEU A 301 0.02 0.75 14.91
C LEU A 301 -0.42 -0.21 16.02
N TYR A 302 -1.06 -1.30 15.64
CA TYR A 302 -1.49 -2.34 16.54
C TYR A 302 -0.40 -3.39 16.69
N HIS A 303 0.25 -3.41 17.85
CA HIS A 303 1.22 -4.42 18.24
C HIS A 303 0.52 -5.69 18.71
N ASN A 304 0.86 -6.82 18.11
CA ASN A 304 0.36 -8.15 18.46
C ASN A 304 1.14 -8.72 19.65
N LYS A 305 0.49 -8.89 20.79
CA LYS A 305 1.13 -9.37 22.02
C LYS A 305 1.41 -10.87 22.07
N GLY A 306 1.11 -11.61 20.99
CA GLY A 306 1.29 -13.04 20.92
C GLY A 306 0.31 -13.86 21.79
N ASP A 307 -0.67 -13.21 22.40
CA ASP A 307 -1.72 -13.83 23.21
C ASP A 307 -3.12 -13.76 22.58
N GLY A 308 -3.17 -13.40 21.29
CA GLY A 308 -4.41 -13.17 20.53
C GLY A 308 -5.04 -11.79 20.78
N THR A 309 -4.29 -10.85 21.41
CA THR A 309 -4.75 -9.48 21.64
C THR A 309 -3.73 -8.46 21.13
N PHE A 310 -4.22 -7.26 20.81
CA PHE A 310 -3.44 -6.17 20.26
C PHE A 310 -3.44 -4.96 21.19
N GLU A 311 -2.38 -4.16 21.10
CA GLU A 311 -2.26 -2.87 21.77
C GLU A 311 -1.94 -1.78 20.73
N GLU A 312 -2.67 -0.66 20.76
CA GLU A 312 -2.43 0.47 19.87
C GLU A 312 -1.24 1.28 20.37
N LEU A 313 -0.13 1.29 19.63
CA LEU A 313 1.15 1.90 19.99
C LEU A 313 1.61 3.00 19.03
N GLY A 314 0.80 3.43 18.07
CA GLY A 314 1.20 4.38 17.02
C GLY A 314 1.87 5.65 17.55
N LEU A 315 1.33 6.22 18.64
CA LEU A 315 1.91 7.41 19.27
C LEU A 315 3.26 7.10 19.96
N SER A 316 3.35 6.02 20.71
CA SER A 316 4.58 5.63 21.42
C SER A 316 5.67 5.13 20.48
N ALA A 317 5.30 4.47 19.39
CA ALA A 317 6.21 4.04 18.33
C ALA A 317 6.66 5.20 17.43
N GLY A 318 5.99 6.36 17.49
CA GLY A 318 6.36 7.56 16.74
C GLY A 318 5.86 7.58 15.30
N VAL A 319 4.81 6.80 14.95
CA VAL A 319 4.22 6.73 13.60
C VAL A 319 2.80 7.32 13.50
N ALA A 320 2.22 7.77 14.62
CA ALA A 320 0.84 8.30 14.64
C ALA A 320 0.70 9.70 14.02
N LEU A 321 1.77 10.48 13.97
CA LEU A 321 1.77 11.89 13.61
C LEU A 321 2.96 12.21 12.69
N ASP A 322 2.88 13.33 11.96
CA ASP A 322 4.00 13.81 11.16
C ASP A 322 5.20 14.27 12.03
N GLY A 323 6.29 14.70 11.39
CA GLY A 323 7.51 15.15 12.09
C GLY A 323 7.33 16.43 12.91
N GLU A 324 6.19 17.12 12.82
CA GLU A 324 5.84 18.33 13.57
C GLU A 324 4.78 18.05 14.64
N GLY A 325 4.30 16.81 14.74
CA GLY A 325 3.32 16.36 15.72
C GLY A 325 1.86 16.64 15.32
N HIS A 326 1.58 16.76 14.01
CA HIS A 326 0.23 16.97 13.51
C HIS A 326 -0.33 15.65 12.93
N SER A 327 -1.64 15.46 13.03
CA SER A 327 -2.37 14.47 12.23
C SER A 327 -2.39 14.93 10.78
N TYR A 328 -2.35 13.97 9.86
CA TYR A 328 -2.36 14.20 8.42
C TYR A 328 -3.38 13.27 7.73
N ALA A 329 -3.58 13.43 6.43
CA ALA A 329 -4.57 12.64 5.69
C ALA A 329 -3.95 11.34 5.16
N GLY A 330 -3.72 10.36 6.05
CA GLY A 330 -3.14 9.07 5.69
C GLY A 330 -4.04 8.26 4.75
N MET A 331 -3.51 7.85 3.59
CA MET A 331 -4.27 7.13 2.55
C MET A 331 -3.63 5.79 2.19
N GLY A 332 -2.72 5.77 1.23
CA GLY A 332 -1.99 4.56 0.86
C GLY A 332 -0.81 4.31 1.80
N VAL A 333 -0.47 3.06 1.98
CA VAL A 333 0.56 2.63 2.94
C VAL A 333 1.31 1.40 2.45
N ASP A 334 2.60 1.30 2.77
CA ASP A 334 3.38 0.09 2.53
C ASP A 334 4.51 -0.08 3.55
N PHE A 335 4.80 -1.34 3.91
CA PHE A 335 5.98 -1.74 4.67
C PHE A 335 7.02 -2.36 3.76
N ALA A 336 8.27 -1.91 3.84
CA ALA A 336 9.43 -2.60 3.26
C ALA A 336 10.73 -2.15 3.91
N ASP A 337 11.75 -2.99 3.87
CA ASP A 337 13.14 -2.65 4.21
C ASP A 337 13.75 -1.86 3.04
N TYR A 338 13.55 -0.51 3.02
CA TYR A 338 14.03 0.33 1.91
C TYR A 338 15.52 0.66 2.03
N ASN A 339 16.09 0.54 3.24
CA ASN A 339 17.47 0.90 3.53
C ASN A 339 18.40 -0.33 3.66
N ASN A 340 17.85 -1.55 3.48
CA ASN A 340 18.54 -2.85 3.58
C ASN A 340 19.23 -3.08 4.94
N ASP A 341 18.67 -2.53 6.05
CA ASP A 341 19.15 -2.77 7.42
C ASP A 341 18.50 -4.00 8.08
N GLY A 342 17.49 -4.56 7.43
CA GLY A 342 16.80 -5.76 7.84
C GLY A 342 15.52 -5.49 8.65
N LEU A 343 15.09 -4.26 8.78
CA LEU A 343 13.86 -3.87 9.51
C LEU A 343 12.82 -3.33 8.54
N PRO A 344 11.53 -3.62 8.73
CA PRO A 344 10.49 -3.06 7.89
C PRO A 344 10.27 -1.57 8.23
N ASP A 345 10.49 -0.72 7.25
CA ASP A 345 10.22 0.72 7.27
C ASP A 345 8.83 0.99 6.69
N LEU A 346 8.25 2.15 6.98
CA LEU A 346 6.87 2.48 6.65
C LEU A 346 6.78 3.74 5.80
N VAL A 347 5.99 3.69 4.72
CA VAL A 347 5.59 4.86 3.94
C VAL A 347 4.07 5.05 4.03
N VAL A 348 3.63 6.31 4.18
CA VAL A 348 2.20 6.71 4.15
C VAL A 348 2.05 7.88 3.19
N THR A 349 1.12 7.79 2.25
CA THR A 349 0.79 8.91 1.35
C THR A 349 -0.19 9.88 2.00
N ASP A 350 -0.18 11.13 1.52
CA ASP A 350 -0.89 12.23 2.12
C ASP A 350 -1.41 13.22 1.06
N LEU A 351 -2.20 14.20 1.46
CA LEU A 351 -2.70 15.26 0.59
C LEU A 351 -1.64 16.33 0.30
N ALA A 352 -1.87 17.07 -0.78
CA ALA A 352 -1.06 18.25 -1.11
C ALA A 352 -1.03 19.27 0.04
N SER A 353 0.10 19.92 0.23
CA SER A 353 0.46 20.80 1.36
C SER A 353 0.84 20.07 2.65
N GLN A 354 0.71 18.77 2.69
CA GLN A 354 1.29 17.85 3.66
C GLN A 354 2.39 17.05 2.93
N MET A 355 3.30 16.41 3.62
CA MET A 355 4.36 15.61 3.01
C MET A 355 4.11 14.14 3.30
N TYR A 356 4.25 13.30 2.29
CA TYR A 356 4.12 11.85 2.55
C TYR A 356 5.12 11.43 3.62
N ALA A 357 4.62 10.70 4.59
CA ALA A 357 5.42 10.26 5.71
C ALA A 357 6.26 9.04 5.33
N LEU A 358 7.55 9.11 5.59
CA LEU A 358 8.46 7.97 5.57
C LEU A 358 9.03 7.82 6.97
N TYR A 359 8.82 6.66 7.56
CA TYR A 359 9.28 6.32 8.89
C TYR A 359 10.30 5.19 8.80
N ARG A 360 11.52 5.47 9.27
CA ARG A 360 12.59 4.49 9.37
C ARG A 360 12.50 3.77 10.71
N ASN A 361 12.47 2.47 10.69
CA ASN A 361 12.45 1.62 11.87
C ASN A 361 13.81 1.68 12.60
N ASN A 362 13.79 1.86 13.92
CA ASN A 362 15.00 1.97 14.74
C ASN A 362 15.45 0.62 15.35
N GLY A 363 14.64 -0.45 15.21
CA GLY A 363 14.90 -1.77 15.78
C GLY A 363 14.71 -1.87 17.31
N ASP A 364 14.07 -0.88 17.91
CA ASP A 364 13.78 -0.84 19.35
C ASP A 364 12.28 -0.63 19.63
N GLY A 365 11.42 -0.95 18.66
CA GLY A 365 9.98 -0.75 18.73
C GLY A 365 9.53 0.69 18.40
N THR A 366 10.47 1.55 17.97
CA THR A 366 10.17 2.94 17.58
C THR A 366 10.60 3.25 16.16
N PHE A 367 10.09 4.35 15.61
CA PHE A 367 10.43 4.83 14.28
C PHE A 367 10.94 6.27 14.32
N THR A 368 11.78 6.61 13.35
CA THR A 368 12.25 7.97 13.08
C THR A 368 11.56 8.50 11.82
N TYR A 369 10.94 9.69 11.89
CA TYR A 369 10.38 10.38 10.73
C TYR A 369 11.51 10.82 9.78
N ASP A 370 11.67 10.09 8.67
CA ASP A 370 12.78 10.24 7.72
C ASP A 370 12.41 11.01 6.45
N THR A 371 11.20 11.53 6.37
CA THR A 371 10.63 12.24 5.20
C THR A 371 11.52 13.34 4.66
N TYR A 372 12.13 14.14 5.55
CA TYR A 372 13.02 15.23 5.15
C TYR A 372 14.40 14.73 4.68
N ALA A 373 15.01 13.81 5.45
CA ALA A 373 16.35 13.32 5.20
C ALA A 373 16.41 12.41 3.96
N SER A 374 15.37 11.61 3.74
CA SER A 374 15.22 10.75 2.56
C SER A 374 15.00 11.53 1.25
N GLY A 375 14.53 12.78 1.33
CA GLY A 375 14.19 13.61 0.17
C GLY A 375 12.74 13.49 -0.31
N ILE A 376 11.94 12.53 0.20
CA ILE A 376 10.54 12.31 -0.20
C ILE A 376 9.69 13.56 0.03
N GLY A 377 9.80 14.22 1.18
CA GLY A 377 8.97 15.38 1.51
C GLY A 377 9.05 16.51 0.48
N ARG A 378 10.23 16.75 -0.10
CA ARG A 378 10.39 17.78 -1.12
C ARG A 378 9.68 17.45 -2.42
N MET A 379 9.61 16.16 -2.77
CA MET A 379 8.99 15.69 -4.01
C MET A 379 7.47 15.66 -3.91
N THR A 380 6.91 15.55 -2.69
CA THR A 380 5.50 15.23 -2.47
C THR A 380 4.66 16.41 -1.96
N LEU A 381 5.28 17.47 -1.43
CA LEU A 381 4.59 18.61 -0.78
C LEU A 381 3.43 19.22 -1.59
N LYS A 382 3.48 19.18 -2.92
CA LYS A 382 2.45 19.77 -3.81
C LYS A 382 1.53 18.73 -4.45
N HIS A 383 1.61 17.49 -4.00
CA HIS A 383 0.92 16.36 -4.62
C HIS A 383 0.11 15.57 -3.61
N SER A 384 -1.03 15.06 -4.05
CA SER A 384 -1.89 14.18 -3.26
C SER A 384 -1.67 12.74 -3.71
N GLY A 385 -1.14 11.90 -2.82
CA GLY A 385 -0.82 10.49 -3.10
C GLY A 385 -1.90 9.55 -2.59
N TRP A 386 -2.14 8.48 -3.32
CA TRP A 386 -3.07 7.42 -2.96
C TRP A 386 -2.36 6.07 -2.96
N GLY A 387 -2.45 5.30 -4.03
CA GLY A 387 -1.71 4.04 -4.13
C GLY A 387 -0.20 4.27 -4.05
N VAL A 388 0.49 3.48 -3.23
CA VAL A 388 1.94 3.54 -3.04
C VAL A 388 2.49 2.13 -2.86
N ARG A 389 3.63 1.83 -3.49
CA ARG A 389 4.35 0.57 -3.27
C ARG A 389 5.84 0.80 -3.30
N PHE A 390 6.53 0.12 -2.37
CA PHE A 390 7.95 -0.15 -2.51
C PHE A 390 8.16 -1.29 -3.51
N PHE A 391 9.09 -1.10 -4.45
CA PHE A 391 9.45 -2.12 -5.43
C PHE A 391 10.83 -1.82 -6.01
N ASP A 392 11.50 -2.80 -6.57
CA ASP A 392 12.81 -2.63 -7.21
C ASP A 392 12.60 -2.69 -8.72
N TYR A 393 12.46 -1.50 -9.37
CA TYR A 393 12.10 -1.46 -10.80
C TYR A 393 13.25 -1.76 -11.74
N ASP A 394 14.51 -1.60 -11.30
CA ASP A 394 15.70 -1.82 -12.14
C ASP A 394 16.57 -2.99 -11.65
N ASN A 395 16.09 -3.76 -10.68
CA ASN A 395 16.74 -4.94 -10.10
C ASN A 395 18.10 -4.65 -9.47
N ASP A 396 18.33 -3.42 -8.97
CA ASP A 396 19.61 -3.03 -8.37
C ASP A 396 19.76 -3.45 -6.89
N GLY A 397 18.68 -3.96 -6.28
CA GLY A 397 18.63 -4.45 -4.91
C GLY A 397 18.16 -3.39 -3.90
N TRP A 398 17.78 -2.20 -4.34
CA TRP A 398 17.18 -1.16 -3.51
C TRP A 398 15.69 -1.01 -3.82
N LYS A 399 14.89 -0.81 -2.79
CA LYS A 399 13.44 -0.58 -2.97
C LYS A 399 13.17 0.87 -3.34
N ASP A 400 12.64 1.07 -4.54
CA ASP A 400 12.15 2.33 -5.06
C ASP A 400 10.70 2.57 -4.64
N LEU A 401 10.16 3.75 -4.91
CA LEU A 401 8.75 4.08 -4.64
C LEU A 401 8.02 4.46 -5.92
N LEU A 402 6.88 3.80 -6.16
CA LEU A 402 5.89 4.24 -7.15
C LEU A 402 4.65 4.75 -6.42
N ILE A 403 4.17 5.93 -6.82
CA ILE A 403 3.02 6.58 -6.18
C ILE A 403 2.05 7.06 -7.24
N ASN A 404 0.80 6.62 -7.13
CA ASN A 404 -0.32 7.05 -7.97
C ASN A 404 -0.96 8.29 -7.35
N GLN A 405 -0.93 9.43 -8.05
CA GLN A 405 -1.27 10.74 -7.51
C GLN A 405 -2.53 11.33 -8.17
N GLY A 406 -3.20 12.22 -7.43
CA GLY A 406 -4.39 12.96 -7.90
C GLY A 406 -5.19 13.51 -6.71
N HIS A 407 -5.54 14.79 -6.77
CA HIS A 407 -6.26 15.45 -5.67
C HIS A 407 -7.68 14.87 -5.49
N ASP A 408 -8.24 14.98 -4.28
CA ASP A 408 -9.63 14.63 -3.96
C ASP A 408 -10.63 15.71 -4.40
N LEU A 409 -10.21 17.00 -4.36
CA LEU A 409 -11.06 18.15 -4.65
C LEU A 409 -10.91 18.60 -6.11
N ASP A 410 -11.94 18.40 -6.94
CA ASP A 410 -11.98 18.84 -8.34
C ASP A 410 -12.00 20.36 -8.51
N THR A 411 -12.24 21.10 -7.43
CA THR A 411 -12.26 22.57 -7.36
C THR A 411 -11.02 23.16 -6.69
N ILE A 412 -10.01 22.36 -6.39
CA ILE A 412 -8.84 22.78 -5.58
C ILE A 412 -8.15 24.04 -6.11
N GLN A 413 -8.06 24.20 -7.44
CA GLN A 413 -7.42 25.37 -8.07
C GLN A 413 -8.16 26.69 -7.80
N LEU A 414 -9.45 26.65 -7.40
CA LEU A 414 -10.20 27.85 -7.03
C LEU A 414 -9.72 28.42 -5.67
N THR A 415 -9.21 27.56 -4.80
CA THR A 415 -8.72 27.93 -3.46
C THR A 415 -7.19 28.03 -3.45
N PHE A 416 -6.51 27.08 -4.09
CA PHE A 416 -5.05 26.98 -4.16
C PHE A 416 -4.60 26.93 -5.63
N PRO A 417 -4.31 28.07 -6.26
CA PRO A 417 -4.04 28.14 -7.71
C PRO A 417 -2.82 27.32 -8.17
N ASP A 418 -1.90 27.00 -7.26
CA ASP A 418 -0.69 26.22 -7.53
C ASP A 418 -0.93 24.70 -7.50
N LEU A 419 -2.03 24.23 -6.89
CA LEU A 419 -2.36 22.82 -6.84
C LEU A 419 -3.18 22.40 -8.06
N ARG A 420 -3.24 21.11 -8.34
CA ARG A 420 -3.95 20.53 -9.48
C ARG A 420 -4.84 19.38 -9.03
N TYR A 421 -6.01 19.24 -9.66
CA TYR A 421 -6.88 18.09 -9.47
C TYR A 421 -6.30 16.82 -10.10
N LYS A 422 -5.81 16.96 -11.34
CA LYS A 422 -5.11 15.89 -12.05
C LYS A 422 -3.61 16.05 -11.84
N GLU A 423 -2.96 14.99 -11.43
CA GLU A 423 -1.53 14.97 -11.11
C GLU A 423 -0.82 13.84 -11.85
N PRO A 424 0.46 14.00 -12.23
CA PRO A 424 1.25 12.91 -12.76
C PRO A 424 1.66 11.94 -11.64
N MET A 425 1.96 10.70 -11.97
CA MET A 425 2.56 9.75 -11.02
C MET A 425 3.98 10.18 -10.61
N LEU A 426 4.41 9.70 -9.44
CA LEU A 426 5.78 9.84 -8.96
C LEU A 426 6.49 8.48 -8.98
N LEU A 427 7.62 8.40 -9.68
CA LEU A 427 8.62 7.34 -9.52
C LEU A 427 9.83 7.95 -8.81
N ALA A 428 10.07 7.52 -7.58
CA ALA A 428 11.20 7.95 -6.77
C ALA A 428 12.21 6.80 -6.65
N ARG A 429 13.38 6.96 -7.29
CA ARG A 429 14.46 5.99 -7.25
C ARG A 429 15.21 6.08 -5.94
N ASN A 430 15.44 4.94 -5.31
CA ASN A 430 16.30 4.80 -4.14
C ASN A 430 17.78 4.74 -4.57
N THR A 431 18.61 5.53 -3.95
CA THR A 431 20.06 5.62 -4.23
C THR A 431 20.91 4.95 -3.16
N GLY A 432 20.29 4.28 -2.18
CA GLY A 432 20.93 3.82 -0.95
C GLY A 432 21.31 4.95 0.03
N LYS A 433 20.93 6.22 -0.30
CA LYS A 433 21.15 7.42 0.53
C LYS A 433 19.94 8.32 0.60
N GLY A 434 18.79 7.83 0.13
CA GLY A 434 17.56 8.55 -0.03
C GLY A 434 17.05 8.50 -1.47
N PHE A 435 15.93 9.16 -1.73
CA PHE A 435 15.18 9.06 -2.98
C PHE A 435 15.43 10.26 -3.90
N VAL A 436 15.40 10.00 -5.19
CA VAL A 436 15.45 11.02 -6.25
C VAL A 436 14.28 10.81 -7.22
N ASN A 437 13.61 11.89 -7.60
CA ASN A 437 12.52 11.83 -8.58
C ASN A 437 13.11 11.55 -9.98
N VAL A 438 12.68 10.43 -10.58
CA VAL A 438 13.07 10.01 -11.94
C VAL A 438 11.88 9.97 -12.91
N SER A 439 10.71 10.47 -12.51
CA SER A 439 9.46 10.41 -13.28
C SER A 439 9.59 11.03 -14.68
N GLU A 440 10.31 12.15 -14.83
CA GLU A 440 10.50 12.79 -16.13
C GLU A 440 11.19 11.90 -17.16
N GLN A 441 11.96 10.91 -16.69
CA GLN A 441 12.75 10.00 -17.52
C GLN A 441 12.13 8.62 -17.64
N ALA A 442 11.03 8.36 -16.90
CA ALA A 442 10.45 7.04 -16.73
C ALA A 442 9.46 6.62 -17.84
N GLY A 443 9.35 7.42 -18.90
CA GLY A 443 8.46 7.20 -20.03
C GLY A 443 7.33 8.24 -20.13
N ASP A 444 6.71 8.32 -21.30
CA ASP A 444 5.67 9.32 -21.60
C ASP A 444 4.46 9.23 -20.68
N ILE A 445 4.21 8.05 -20.12
CA ILE A 445 3.07 7.81 -19.21
C ILE A 445 3.18 8.64 -17.93
N PHE A 446 4.38 8.93 -17.45
CA PHE A 446 4.62 9.77 -16.27
C PHE A 446 4.44 11.26 -16.55
N GLN A 447 4.24 11.67 -17.80
CA GLN A 447 3.87 13.04 -18.19
C GLN A 447 2.35 13.24 -18.23
N LYS A 448 1.57 12.15 -18.21
CA LYS A 448 0.11 12.21 -18.16
C LYS A 448 -0.36 12.55 -16.75
N ALA A 449 -1.30 13.47 -16.64
CA ALA A 449 -1.95 13.83 -15.38
C ALA A 449 -3.37 13.25 -15.33
N TRP A 450 -3.67 12.58 -14.24
CA TRP A 450 -4.98 11.98 -13.95
C TRP A 450 -5.35 12.11 -12.47
N VAL A 451 -6.46 11.52 -12.07
CA VAL A 451 -6.88 11.46 -10.66
C VAL A 451 -6.61 10.04 -10.17
N GLY A 452 -5.35 9.79 -9.79
CA GLY A 452 -4.88 8.47 -9.40
C GLY A 452 -5.52 7.97 -8.11
N ARG A 453 -5.72 6.64 -7.99
CA ARG A 453 -6.23 5.97 -6.79
C ARG A 453 -5.48 4.68 -6.52
N GLY A 454 -6.01 3.52 -6.88
CA GLY A 454 -5.39 2.22 -6.62
C GLY A 454 -4.08 2.01 -7.39
N LEU A 455 -3.23 1.18 -6.82
CA LEU A 455 -1.96 0.74 -7.40
C LEU A 455 -1.70 -0.70 -6.95
N ALA A 456 -1.41 -1.59 -7.89
CA ALA A 456 -0.89 -2.94 -7.64
C ALA A 456 0.37 -3.18 -8.45
N ILE A 457 1.31 -3.94 -7.89
CA ILE A 457 2.60 -4.28 -8.48
C ILE A 457 2.69 -5.81 -8.66
N GLY A 458 3.25 -6.25 -9.78
CA GLY A 458 3.57 -7.64 -10.07
C GLY A 458 4.33 -7.77 -11.39
N ASP A 459 5.02 -8.87 -11.58
CA ASP A 459 5.68 -9.23 -12.83
C ASP A 459 4.63 -9.92 -13.72
N ILE A 460 3.96 -9.13 -14.59
CA ILE A 460 2.78 -9.58 -15.35
C ILE A 460 3.16 -10.54 -16.46
N ASP A 461 4.28 -10.35 -17.12
CA ASP A 461 4.73 -11.18 -18.23
C ASP A 461 5.84 -12.18 -17.84
N ASN A 462 6.17 -12.26 -16.55
CA ASN A 462 7.18 -13.12 -15.95
C ASN A 462 8.58 -12.94 -16.56
N ASP A 463 8.94 -11.70 -16.93
CA ASP A 463 10.23 -11.35 -17.51
C ASP A 463 11.29 -10.91 -16.46
N GLY A 464 10.87 -10.85 -15.19
CA GLY A 464 11.72 -10.48 -14.06
C GLY A 464 11.81 -8.98 -13.80
N ARG A 465 10.95 -8.19 -14.39
CA ARG A 465 10.78 -6.78 -14.09
C ARG A 465 9.38 -6.53 -13.55
N LEU A 466 9.29 -5.82 -12.44
CA LEU A 466 8.00 -5.53 -11.84
C LEU A 466 7.25 -4.46 -12.65
N ASP A 467 6.03 -4.80 -13.06
CA ASP A 467 5.07 -3.93 -13.71
C ASP A 467 4.12 -3.29 -12.70
N ALA A 468 3.30 -2.34 -13.16
CA ALA A 468 2.31 -1.69 -12.33
C ALA A 468 0.93 -1.63 -13.01
N VAL A 469 -0.11 -1.81 -12.22
CA VAL A 469 -1.50 -1.55 -12.62
C VAL A 469 -2.06 -0.44 -11.75
N VAL A 470 -2.54 0.64 -12.38
CA VAL A 470 -3.08 1.80 -11.68
C VAL A 470 -4.52 2.09 -12.08
N THR A 471 -5.33 2.47 -11.12
CA THR A 471 -6.69 2.94 -11.36
C THR A 471 -6.79 4.46 -11.22
N THR A 472 -7.77 5.03 -11.90
CA THR A 472 -8.04 6.47 -11.81
C THR A 472 -9.49 6.71 -11.44
N ASN A 473 -9.76 7.75 -10.68
CA ASN A 473 -11.12 8.13 -10.31
C ASN A 473 -11.86 8.71 -11.53
N ASP A 474 -13.02 8.14 -11.84
CA ASP A 474 -13.85 8.47 -13.04
C ASP A 474 -13.03 8.44 -14.35
N GLY A 475 -12.13 7.45 -14.46
CA GLY A 475 -11.20 7.34 -15.57
C GLY A 475 -10.77 5.91 -15.86
N ALA A 476 -9.79 5.77 -16.76
CA ALA A 476 -9.32 4.47 -17.22
C ALA A 476 -8.43 3.74 -16.19
N LEU A 477 -8.34 2.42 -16.33
CA LEU A 477 -7.26 1.60 -15.81
C LEU A 477 -6.05 1.75 -16.73
N TYR A 478 -4.85 1.69 -16.17
CA TYR A 478 -3.61 1.62 -16.93
C TYR A 478 -2.72 0.47 -16.46
N VAL A 479 -2.19 -0.29 -17.43
CA VAL A 479 -1.13 -1.28 -17.20
C VAL A 479 0.17 -0.71 -17.73
N LEU A 480 1.13 -0.57 -16.85
CA LEU A 480 2.44 0.04 -17.10
C LEU A 480 3.47 -1.07 -17.15
N HIS A 481 3.81 -1.49 -18.36
CA HIS A 481 4.86 -2.49 -18.56
C HIS A 481 6.23 -1.85 -18.32
N ASN A 482 7.04 -2.47 -17.49
CA ASN A 482 8.40 -2.05 -17.18
C ASN A 482 9.39 -2.54 -18.25
N ALA A 483 9.68 -1.69 -19.21
CA ALA A 483 10.67 -1.94 -20.26
C ALA A 483 12.06 -1.35 -19.92
N THR A 484 12.35 -1.11 -18.64
CA THR A 484 13.65 -0.56 -18.21
C THR A 484 14.78 -1.47 -18.65
N PRO A 485 15.73 -0.97 -19.47
CA PRO A 485 16.85 -1.78 -19.90
C PRO A 485 17.78 -2.03 -18.72
N THR A 486 17.90 -3.27 -18.29
CA THR A 486 18.78 -3.65 -17.17
C THR A 486 19.63 -4.87 -17.53
N GLN A 487 20.82 -4.95 -16.96
CA GLN A 487 21.66 -6.14 -16.96
C GLN A 487 21.73 -6.76 -15.54
N ASN A 488 20.94 -6.22 -14.63
CA ASN A 488 20.83 -6.74 -13.28
C ASN A 488 20.02 -8.04 -13.29
N HIS A 489 20.41 -8.96 -12.44
CA HIS A 489 19.76 -10.23 -12.21
C HIS A 489 18.66 -10.10 -11.16
N TRP A 490 17.77 -11.06 -11.09
CA TRP A 490 16.63 -11.08 -10.20
C TRP A 490 16.30 -12.47 -9.69
N LEU A 491 15.49 -12.54 -8.65
CA LEU A 491 14.93 -13.80 -8.15
C LEU A 491 13.53 -13.52 -7.61
N THR A 492 12.54 -14.26 -8.11
CA THR A 492 11.19 -14.22 -7.57
C THR A 492 10.89 -15.52 -6.84
N LEU A 493 10.36 -15.44 -5.62
CA LEU A 493 10.00 -16.57 -4.79
C LEU A 493 8.47 -16.69 -4.69
N ALA A 494 7.92 -17.82 -5.12
CA ALA A 494 6.55 -18.21 -4.92
C ALA A 494 6.47 -19.20 -3.75
N LEU A 495 6.15 -18.71 -2.55
CA LEU A 495 6.06 -19.53 -1.34
C LEU A 495 4.70 -20.23 -1.27
N VAL A 496 4.72 -21.47 -0.76
CA VAL A 496 3.50 -22.28 -0.60
C VAL A 496 3.52 -22.89 0.80
N GLY A 497 2.59 -22.47 1.65
CA GLY A 497 2.41 -22.99 3.00
C GLY A 497 1.89 -24.42 3.01
N HIS A 498 2.17 -25.12 4.08
CA HIS A 498 1.67 -26.45 4.37
C HIS A 498 1.09 -26.54 5.79
N ARG A 499 1.76 -25.94 6.77
CA ARG A 499 1.29 -25.74 8.14
C ARG A 499 0.92 -24.28 8.39
N SER A 500 1.58 -23.39 7.73
CA SER A 500 1.17 -21.99 7.55
C SER A 500 -0.03 -21.93 6.62
N ASN A 501 -0.69 -20.78 6.56
CA ASN A 501 -1.69 -20.53 5.53
C ASN A 501 -1.09 -20.82 4.14
N ARG A 502 -1.95 -21.25 3.22
CA ARG A 502 -1.52 -21.75 1.90
C ARG A 502 -0.73 -20.74 1.07
N ASP A 503 -1.09 -19.48 1.18
CA ASP A 503 -0.42 -18.37 0.49
C ASP A 503 0.88 -17.96 1.15
N ALA A 504 1.22 -18.54 2.31
CA ALA A 504 2.38 -18.15 3.12
C ALA A 504 2.37 -16.67 3.55
N ILE A 505 1.20 -16.02 3.59
CA ILE A 505 1.06 -14.63 4.06
C ILE A 505 1.63 -14.53 5.47
N GLY A 506 2.51 -13.53 5.69
CA GLY A 506 3.26 -13.36 6.93
C GLY A 506 4.64 -14.06 6.95
N ALA A 507 4.98 -14.86 5.93
CA ALA A 507 6.32 -15.43 5.86
C ALA A 507 7.37 -14.34 5.57
N GLU A 508 8.46 -14.35 6.34
CA GLU A 508 9.59 -13.46 6.11
C GLU A 508 10.71 -14.17 5.37
N VAL A 509 11.29 -13.48 4.40
CA VAL A 509 12.40 -14.00 3.60
C VAL A 509 13.58 -13.04 3.63
N LYS A 510 14.76 -13.58 3.93
CA LYS A 510 16.04 -12.91 3.79
C LYS A 510 16.83 -13.53 2.64
N VAL A 511 17.18 -12.72 1.66
CA VAL A 511 18.10 -13.10 0.58
C VAL A 511 19.47 -12.48 0.82
N VAL A 512 20.50 -13.30 0.87
CA VAL A 512 21.89 -12.88 1.09
C VAL A 512 22.71 -13.10 -0.18
N THR A 513 23.37 -12.04 -0.64
CA THR A 513 24.30 -12.05 -1.76
C THR A 513 25.70 -11.62 -1.29
N ALA A 514 26.68 -11.61 -2.17
CA ALA A 514 28.01 -11.08 -1.85
C ALA A 514 28.01 -9.56 -1.55
N LYS A 515 26.94 -8.83 -1.96
CA LYS A 515 26.81 -7.38 -1.78
C LYS A 515 26.03 -6.96 -0.55
N GLY A 516 25.28 -7.85 0.06
CA GLY A 516 24.45 -7.54 1.23
C GLY A 516 23.26 -8.49 1.36
N SER A 517 22.30 -8.08 2.17
CA SER A 517 21.06 -8.82 2.37
C SER A 517 19.85 -7.93 2.13
N GLN A 518 18.78 -8.53 1.65
CA GLN A 518 17.46 -7.93 1.47
C GLN A 518 16.44 -8.75 2.25
N TRP A 519 15.41 -8.08 2.75
CA TRP A 519 14.31 -8.70 3.47
C TRP A 519 12.97 -8.34 2.79
N ALA A 520 12.03 -9.27 2.85
CA ALA A 520 10.66 -9.04 2.42
C ALA A 520 9.70 -9.97 3.15
N THR A 521 8.47 -9.50 3.38
CA THR A 521 7.37 -10.26 3.97
C THR A 521 6.33 -10.58 2.90
N VAL A 522 5.81 -11.80 2.87
CA VAL A 522 4.71 -12.17 1.98
C VAL A 522 3.45 -11.45 2.41
N THR A 523 2.91 -10.63 1.53
CA THR A 523 1.67 -9.89 1.75
C THR A 523 0.96 -9.59 0.44
N THR A 524 -0.37 -9.60 0.44
CA THR A 524 -1.21 -9.04 -0.61
C THR A 524 -1.76 -7.67 -0.24
N ALA A 525 -1.60 -7.25 1.04
CA ALA A 525 -2.03 -5.96 1.58
C ALA A 525 -1.02 -4.84 1.28
N GLY A 526 -1.40 -3.61 1.59
CA GLY A 526 -0.65 -2.39 1.32
C GLY A 526 -1.28 -1.57 0.20
N SER A 527 -0.60 -0.48 -0.19
CA SER A 527 -1.13 0.47 -1.17
C SER A 527 -2.43 1.14 -0.70
N TYR A 528 -3.35 1.42 -1.62
CA TYR A 528 -4.66 2.01 -1.38
C TYR A 528 -5.73 1.18 -2.08
N LEU A 529 -6.67 0.62 -1.33
CA LEU A 529 -7.81 -0.19 -1.82
C LEU A 529 -7.41 -1.41 -2.68
N SER A 530 -6.13 -1.76 -2.78
CA SER A 530 -5.60 -2.65 -3.81
C SER A 530 -4.82 -3.82 -3.20
N SER A 531 -4.60 -4.85 -4.02
CA SER A 531 -3.89 -6.07 -3.66
C SER A 531 -2.84 -6.38 -4.73
N SER A 532 -1.57 -6.50 -4.32
CA SER A 532 -0.45 -6.82 -5.22
C SER A 532 -0.19 -8.33 -5.27
N ASP A 533 0.57 -8.75 -6.27
CA ASP A 533 1.10 -10.12 -6.35
C ASP A 533 1.81 -10.51 -5.06
N LYS A 534 1.50 -11.68 -4.51
CA LYS A 534 2.09 -12.22 -3.28
C LYS A 534 3.52 -12.74 -3.44
N ARG A 535 3.98 -12.96 -4.69
CA ARG A 535 5.34 -13.44 -4.94
C ARG A 535 6.36 -12.39 -4.52
N LEU A 536 7.42 -12.84 -3.83
CA LEU A 536 8.48 -11.96 -3.37
C LEU A 536 9.53 -11.78 -4.44
N HIS A 537 9.77 -10.54 -4.85
CA HIS A 537 10.77 -10.19 -5.86
C HIS A 537 12.00 -9.53 -5.23
N PHE A 538 13.19 -10.00 -5.64
CA PHE A 538 14.49 -9.52 -5.19
C PHE A 538 15.38 -9.19 -6.39
N GLY A 539 15.76 -7.93 -6.55
CA GLY A 539 16.81 -7.55 -7.47
C GLY A 539 18.16 -7.99 -6.92
N LEU A 540 18.96 -8.67 -7.73
CA LEU A 540 20.27 -9.18 -7.33
C LEU A 540 21.43 -8.29 -7.81
N GLY A 541 21.14 -7.22 -8.56
CA GLY A 541 22.16 -6.41 -9.21
C GLY A 541 23.01 -7.25 -10.14
N SER A 542 24.32 -7.14 -10.05
CA SER A 542 25.25 -7.94 -10.88
C SER A 542 25.47 -9.38 -10.40
N GLU A 543 24.83 -9.80 -9.31
CA GLU A 543 25.03 -11.14 -8.74
C GLU A 543 24.08 -12.15 -9.43
N THR A 544 24.65 -13.23 -9.97
CA THR A 544 23.89 -14.28 -10.67
C THR A 544 23.36 -15.36 -9.75
N VAL A 545 23.69 -15.29 -8.45
CA VAL A 545 23.38 -16.31 -7.45
C VAL A 545 23.04 -15.64 -6.11
N ALA A 546 21.93 -16.03 -5.52
CA ALA A 546 21.64 -15.81 -4.10
C ALA A 546 22.38 -16.87 -3.30
N GLY A 547 23.39 -16.47 -2.49
CA GLY A 547 24.23 -17.40 -1.72
C GLY A 547 23.45 -18.11 -0.63
N THR A 548 22.55 -17.39 0.06
CA THR A 548 21.67 -17.97 1.08
C THR A 548 20.30 -17.32 1.02
N ILE A 549 19.24 -18.12 1.15
CA ILE A 549 17.87 -17.67 1.35
C ILE A 549 17.38 -18.28 2.67
N GLU A 550 17.04 -17.44 3.62
CA GLU A 550 16.46 -17.82 4.90
C GLU A 550 14.97 -17.50 4.87
N ILE A 551 14.12 -18.48 5.13
CA ILE A 551 12.65 -18.32 5.14
C ILE A 551 12.15 -18.64 6.55
N HIS A 552 11.46 -17.67 7.15
CA HIS A 552 10.75 -17.80 8.41
C HIS A 552 9.27 -17.97 8.09
N TRP A 553 8.76 -19.18 8.19
CA TRP A 553 7.36 -19.48 7.93
C TRP A 553 6.46 -19.07 9.12
N PRO A 554 5.22 -18.61 8.90
CA PRO A 554 4.29 -18.28 9.98
C PRO A 554 4.10 -19.40 11.01
N SER A 555 4.19 -20.67 10.60
CA SER A 555 4.18 -21.84 11.50
C SER A 555 5.35 -21.91 12.48
N GLY A 556 6.34 -21.00 12.40
CA GLY A 556 7.58 -20.99 13.14
C GLY A 556 8.65 -21.96 12.59
N ILE A 557 8.42 -22.59 11.42
CA ILE A 557 9.43 -23.36 10.71
C ILE A 557 10.44 -22.38 10.09
N ARG A 558 11.74 -22.76 10.15
CA ARG A 558 12.81 -22.05 9.43
C ARG A 558 13.38 -22.96 8.36
N GLN A 559 13.50 -22.43 7.16
CA GLN A 559 14.04 -23.14 5.99
C GLN A 559 15.20 -22.33 5.40
N THR A 560 16.25 -23.02 4.98
CA THR A 560 17.41 -22.37 4.34
C THR A 560 17.66 -23.03 3.00
N LEU A 561 17.81 -22.22 1.95
CA LEU A 561 18.27 -22.64 0.63
C LEU A 561 19.63 -21.99 0.37
N THR A 562 20.49 -22.65 -0.38
CA THR A 562 21.83 -22.14 -0.70
C THR A 562 22.12 -22.22 -2.18
N ASP A 563 22.93 -21.28 -2.66
CA ASP A 563 23.43 -21.25 -4.05
C ASP A 563 22.33 -21.28 -5.11
N ILE A 564 21.28 -20.50 -4.88
CA ILE A 564 20.15 -20.38 -5.79
C ILE A 564 20.49 -19.42 -6.94
N ARG A 565 20.37 -19.88 -8.18
CA ARG A 565 20.58 -19.03 -9.36
C ARG A 565 19.51 -17.96 -9.46
N GLY A 566 19.91 -16.78 -9.93
CA GLY A 566 18.99 -15.73 -10.37
C GLY A 566 18.27 -16.05 -11.67
N ASP A 567 17.52 -15.09 -12.16
CA ASP A 567 16.75 -15.07 -13.40
C ASP A 567 15.72 -16.20 -13.48
N GLN A 568 14.97 -16.41 -12.39
CA GLN A 568 13.91 -17.41 -12.31
C GLN A 568 12.84 -17.07 -11.27
N ILE A 569 11.67 -17.63 -11.48
CA ILE A 569 10.62 -17.75 -10.46
C ILE A 569 10.79 -19.12 -9.79
N LEU A 570 11.15 -19.13 -8.51
CA LEU A 570 11.36 -20.34 -7.73
C LEU A 570 10.18 -20.61 -6.82
N ARG A 571 9.47 -21.73 -7.06
CA ARG A 571 8.44 -22.19 -6.13
C ARG A 571 9.07 -22.92 -4.94
N VAL A 572 8.79 -22.48 -3.73
CA VAL A 572 9.30 -23.05 -2.49
C VAL A 572 8.14 -23.50 -1.62
N GLN A 573 8.16 -24.79 -1.24
CA GLN A 573 7.15 -25.34 -0.32
C GLN A 573 7.67 -25.37 1.10
N GLU A 574 6.79 -25.08 2.04
CA GLU A 574 7.07 -25.23 3.47
C GLU A 574 7.36 -26.69 3.80
N PRO A 575 8.43 -27.01 4.59
CA PRO A 575 8.75 -28.37 4.99
C PRO A 575 7.68 -28.99 5.89
N GLU A 576 7.36 -30.28 5.70
CA GLU A 576 6.36 -31.02 6.49
C GLU A 576 6.71 -31.14 7.98
N SER A 577 7.98 -31.05 8.35
CA SER A 577 8.45 -31.23 9.74
C SER A 577 9.41 -30.13 10.19
N ARG A 578 9.34 -29.80 11.50
CA ARG A 578 10.30 -28.87 12.15
C ARG A 578 11.77 -29.34 12.14
N ASN A 579 12.03 -30.61 11.82
CA ASN A 579 13.37 -31.18 11.68
C ASN A 579 13.53 -31.83 10.31
N PRO A 580 14.13 -31.19 9.31
CA PRO A 580 14.70 -31.92 8.20
C PRO A 580 15.76 -32.87 8.81
N LYS A 581 15.60 -34.18 8.62
CA LYS A 581 16.63 -35.15 9.00
C LYS A 581 17.96 -34.69 8.43
N LYS A 582 18.96 -34.50 9.35
CA LYS A 582 20.37 -34.24 8.99
C LYS A 582 20.92 -35.30 8.06
#